data_719367a7c2c9e6d46754abf1a2d6f039
#
_entry.id   719367a7c2c9e6d46754abf1a2d6f039
#
_cell.length_a   1.000
_cell.length_b   1.000
_cell.length_c   1.000
_cell.angle_alpha   90.00
_cell.angle_beta   90.00
_cell.angle_gamma   90.00
#
_symmetry.space_group_name_H-M   'P 1'
#
loop_
_entity.id
_entity.type
_entity.pdbx_description
1 polymer ?
#
loop_
_entity_poly.entity_id
_entity_poly.type
_entity_poly.pdbx_seq_one_letter_code
_entity_poly.pdbx_strand_id
1 'polypeptide(L)'
;DMPAVALTDSNNMFAALEFSVTASGAGVQPIIGCQVDLHYDESQTAQTGRAQVLRPAPLVLLAQNEHGYENLMLLNSKLYLRGDGQPAHVTLHDLRAHAEGVICLTGGPDGPMGRLLAGGQRPAAEAILIDLKQSFGNRLYVELQRHRSDSGVTEAEQQIERGHLELAYDYGVPVVATND
;
A
#
# COMPACT_ATOMS: atom_id res chain seq x y z
N ASP A 1 14.03 -20.85 -9.55
CA ASP A 1 12.83 -20.64 -10.39
C ASP A 1 11.74 -20.01 -9.52
N MET A 2 11.22 -18.85 -9.93
CA MET A 2 10.12 -18.18 -9.24
C MET A 2 8.79 -18.74 -9.75
N PRO A 3 7.90 -19.24 -8.87
CA PRO A 3 6.62 -19.82 -9.30
C PRO A 3 5.59 -18.77 -9.71
N ALA A 4 5.70 -17.54 -9.17
CA ALA A 4 4.79 -16.44 -9.43
C ALA A 4 5.55 -15.11 -9.39
N VAL A 5 5.00 -14.09 -10.04
CA VAL A 5 5.51 -12.72 -10.02
C VAL A 5 4.35 -11.73 -10.08
N ALA A 6 4.46 -10.64 -9.31
CA ALA A 6 3.46 -9.58 -9.32
C ALA A 6 3.92 -8.40 -10.20
N LEU A 7 2.94 -7.77 -10.88
CA LEU A 7 3.10 -6.47 -11.51
C LEU A 7 2.30 -5.44 -10.71
N THR A 8 2.96 -4.37 -10.27
CA THR A 8 2.36 -3.34 -9.40
C THR A 8 2.76 -1.94 -9.84
N ASP A 9 2.47 -1.60 -11.10
CA ASP A 9 2.73 -0.26 -11.65
C ASP A 9 2.05 0.83 -10.82
N SER A 10 2.70 1.98 -10.73
CA SER A 10 2.20 3.10 -9.92
C SER A 10 1.04 3.81 -10.61
N ASN A 11 -0.11 3.80 -9.95
CA ASN A 11 -1.34 4.49 -10.37
C ASN A 11 -1.87 4.09 -11.75
N ASN A 12 -1.49 2.93 -12.28
CA ASN A 12 -2.01 2.42 -13.56
C ASN A 12 -1.96 0.88 -13.63
N MET A 13 -2.67 0.33 -14.61
CA MET A 13 -2.72 -1.12 -14.91
C MET A 13 -2.48 -1.37 -16.41
N PHE A 14 -1.77 -0.48 -17.11
CA PHE A 14 -1.67 -0.54 -18.57
C PHE A 14 -0.94 -1.79 -19.08
N ALA A 15 0.08 -2.25 -18.35
CA ALA A 15 0.85 -3.43 -18.72
C ALA A 15 0.21 -4.76 -18.27
N ALA A 16 -0.92 -4.77 -17.57
CA ALA A 16 -1.51 -5.96 -16.95
C ALA A 16 -1.78 -7.11 -17.94
N LEU A 17 -2.33 -6.80 -19.11
CA LEU A 17 -2.64 -7.81 -20.13
C LEU A 17 -1.37 -8.41 -20.74
N GLU A 18 -0.44 -7.57 -21.18
CA GLU A 18 0.83 -8.02 -21.79
C GLU A 18 1.65 -8.83 -20.79
N PHE A 19 1.76 -8.36 -19.56
CA PHE A 19 2.42 -9.06 -18.48
C PHE A 19 1.79 -10.43 -18.21
N SER A 20 0.47 -10.48 -18.10
CA SER A 20 -0.25 -11.75 -17.84
C SER A 20 0.00 -12.80 -18.93
N VAL A 21 -0.08 -12.39 -20.21
CA VAL A 21 0.16 -13.30 -21.35
C VAL A 21 1.61 -13.76 -21.37
N THR A 22 2.57 -12.84 -21.19
CA THR A 22 4.00 -13.13 -21.23
C THR A 22 4.43 -14.05 -20.09
N ALA A 23 4.03 -13.75 -18.86
CA ALA A 23 4.37 -14.55 -17.67
C ALA A 23 3.77 -15.96 -17.76
N SER A 24 2.48 -16.07 -18.17
CA SER A 24 1.84 -17.36 -18.35
C SER A 24 2.51 -18.20 -19.46
N GLY A 25 2.91 -17.56 -20.56
CA GLY A 25 3.67 -18.21 -21.64
C GLY A 25 5.04 -18.72 -21.21
N ALA A 26 5.64 -18.08 -20.20
CA ALA A 26 6.90 -18.50 -19.58
C ALA A 26 6.72 -19.54 -18.44
N GLY A 27 5.49 -19.95 -18.14
CA GLY A 27 5.18 -20.90 -17.06
C GLY A 27 5.25 -20.29 -15.65
N VAL A 28 5.16 -18.96 -15.54
CA VAL A 28 5.15 -18.22 -14.28
C VAL A 28 3.73 -17.69 -14.00
N GLN A 29 3.22 -17.89 -12.80
CA GLN A 29 1.91 -17.38 -12.41
C GLN A 29 1.94 -15.84 -12.31
N PRO A 30 1.20 -15.11 -13.17
CA PRO A 30 1.08 -13.66 -13.02
C PRO A 30 0.16 -13.30 -11.85
N ILE A 31 0.55 -12.30 -11.07
CA ILE A 31 -0.28 -11.66 -10.06
C ILE A 31 -0.47 -10.21 -10.50
N ILE A 32 -1.71 -9.82 -10.75
CA ILE A 32 -2.03 -8.46 -11.18
C ILE A 32 -2.28 -7.59 -9.97
N GLY A 33 -1.63 -6.46 -9.93
CA GLY A 33 -1.78 -5.46 -8.90
C GLY A 33 -1.60 -4.05 -9.41
N CYS A 34 -1.66 -3.11 -8.50
CA CYS A 34 -1.40 -1.70 -8.74
C CYS A 34 -0.92 -1.05 -7.44
N GLN A 35 0.11 -0.24 -7.52
CA GLN A 35 0.43 0.68 -6.44
C GLN A 35 -0.48 1.91 -6.58
N VAL A 36 -1.26 2.21 -5.54
CA VAL A 36 -2.14 3.38 -5.51
C VAL A 36 -1.71 4.35 -4.42
N ASP A 37 -1.81 5.63 -4.69
CA ASP A 37 -1.53 6.66 -3.70
C ASP A 37 -2.76 6.90 -2.82
N LEU A 38 -2.64 6.66 -1.52
CA LEU A 38 -3.66 6.93 -0.53
C LEU A 38 -3.56 8.36 -0.03
N HIS A 39 -4.65 9.12 -0.16
CA HIS A 39 -4.82 10.37 0.59
C HIS A 39 -5.52 10.08 1.92
N TYR A 40 -4.86 10.46 3.01
CA TYR A 40 -5.41 10.37 4.37
C TYR A 40 -5.31 11.73 5.07
N ASP A 41 -6.33 12.07 5.86
CA ASP A 41 -6.40 13.35 6.56
C ASP A 41 -5.66 13.24 7.90
N GLU A 42 -4.55 13.96 8.03
CA GLU A 42 -3.82 14.09 9.30
C GLU A 42 -4.49 15.05 10.29
N SER A 43 -5.50 15.82 9.87
CA SER A 43 -6.12 16.84 10.74
C SER A 43 -6.74 16.26 12.01
N GLN A 44 -7.03 14.97 12.04
CA GLN A 44 -7.50 14.27 13.24
C GLN A 44 -6.39 13.93 14.24
N THR A 45 -5.11 14.10 13.87
CA THR A 45 -3.96 13.72 14.69
C THR A 45 -3.02 14.87 15.03
N ALA A 46 -3.12 16.02 14.35
CA ALA A 46 -2.22 17.15 14.56
C ALA A 46 -2.70 18.05 15.69
N GLN A 47 -2.15 17.86 16.88
CA GLN A 47 -2.12 18.89 17.95
C GLN A 47 -1.15 20.05 17.65
N THR A 48 -0.54 20.09 16.48
CA THR A 48 0.38 21.15 16.05
C THR A 48 -0.20 21.90 14.88
N GLY A 49 -0.67 23.12 15.11
CA GLY A 49 -1.41 24.05 14.25
C GLY A 49 -0.76 24.47 12.92
N ARG A 50 -0.20 23.54 12.16
CA ARG A 50 0.17 23.70 10.76
C ARG A 50 -0.41 22.50 10.00
N ALA A 51 -1.47 22.74 9.25
CA ALA A 51 -1.94 21.82 8.23
C ALA A 51 -0.80 21.60 7.22
N GLN A 52 -0.04 20.52 7.40
CA GLN A 52 0.92 20.08 6.40
C GLN A 52 0.09 19.34 5.35
N VAL A 53 0.05 19.87 4.13
CA VAL A 53 -0.55 19.17 2.98
C VAL A 53 0.32 17.93 2.75
N LEU A 54 -0.14 16.80 3.30
CA LEU A 54 0.55 15.54 3.08
C LEU A 54 0.38 15.12 1.64
N ARG A 55 1.50 14.69 1.06
CA ARG A 55 1.48 14.03 -0.24
C ARG A 55 0.85 12.64 -0.05
N PRO A 56 -0.04 12.22 -0.97
CA PRO A 56 -0.57 10.86 -0.93
C PRO A 56 0.55 9.83 -0.81
N ALA A 57 0.31 8.75 -0.07
CA ALA A 57 1.32 7.74 0.25
C ALA A 57 0.97 6.40 -0.42
N PRO A 58 1.96 5.67 -0.98
CA PRO A 58 1.70 4.45 -1.73
C PRO A 58 1.18 3.31 -0.85
N LEU A 59 0.22 2.57 -1.38
CA LEU A 59 -0.21 1.24 -0.96
C LEU A 59 -0.12 0.30 -2.14
N VAL A 60 0.25 -0.96 -1.91
CA VAL A 60 0.24 -1.97 -2.97
C VAL A 60 -1.02 -2.82 -2.84
N LEU A 61 -1.78 -2.90 -3.92
CA LEU A 61 -3.01 -3.67 -4.00
C LEU A 61 -2.84 -4.80 -5.03
N LEU A 62 -3.22 -6.04 -4.65
CA LEU A 62 -3.12 -7.21 -5.52
C LEU A 62 -4.50 -7.85 -5.69
N ALA A 63 -4.83 -8.26 -6.90
CA ALA A 63 -6.05 -9.02 -7.17
C ALA A 63 -5.90 -10.45 -6.65
N GLN A 64 -6.79 -10.86 -5.74
CA GLN A 64 -6.87 -12.23 -5.25
C GLN A 64 -7.71 -13.12 -6.17
N ASN A 65 -8.69 -12.53 -6.84
CA ASN A 65 -9.63 -13.19 -7.74
C ASN A 65 -10.17 -12.20 -8.78
N GLU A 66 -11.07 -12.66 -9.65
CA GLU A 66 -11.67 -11.86 -10.72
C GLU A 66 -12.40 -10.61 -10.19
N HIS A 67 -13.17 -10.74 -9.11
CA HIS A 67 -13.84 -9.60 -8.47
C HIS A 67 -12.84 -8.57 -7.90
N GLY A 68 -11.73 -9.03 -7.33
CA GLY A 68 -10.64 -8.16 -6.92
C GLY A 68 -9.99 -7.41 -8.09
N TYR A 69 -9.86 -8.05 -9.25
CA TYR A 69 -9.37 -7.38 -10.46
C TYR A 69 -10.35 -6.29 -10.94
N GLU A 70 -11.65 -6.56 -10.93
CA GLU A 70 -12.68 -5.55 -11.22
C GLU A 70 -12.60 -4.36 -10.25
N ASN A 71 -12.43 -4.62 -8.95
CA ASN A 71 -12.27 -3.59 -7.93
C ASN A 71 -10.98 -2.76 -8.13
N LEU A 72 -9.87 -3.38 -8.55
CA LEU A 72 -8.65 -2.65 -8.91
C LEU A 72 -8.87 -1.73 -10.11
N MET A 73 -9.60 -2.17 -11.14
CA MET A 73 -9.95 -1.32 -12.29
C MET A 73 -10.81 -0.12 -11.87
N LEU A 74 -11.77 -0.32 -10.97
CA LEU A 74 -12.61 0.76 -10.44
C LEU A 74 -11.81 1.76 -9.62
N LEU A 75 -10.92 1.29 -8.74
CA LEU A 75 -10.02 2.17 -7.96
C LEU A 75 -9.08 2.96 -8.89
N ASN A 76 -8.51 2.29 -9.90
CA ASN A 76 -7.65 2.93 -10.88
C ASN A 76 -8.40 4.01 -11.67
N SER A 77 -9.64 3.74 -12.08
CA SER A 77 -10.48 4.74 -12.77
C SER A 77 -10.73 5.97 -11.92
N LYS A 78 -10.91 5.81 -10.60
CA LYS A 78 -11.08 6.93 -9.67
C LYS A 78 -9.87 7.84 -9.59
N LEU A 79 -8.65 7.31 -9.75
CA LEU A 79 -7.42 8.11 -9.78
C LEU A 79 -7.45 9.18 -10.90
N TYR A 80 -8.04 8.85 -12.05
CA TYR A 80 -8.08 9.73 -13.21
C TYR A 80 -9.35 10.58 -13.34
N LEU A 81 -10.44 10.15 -12.70
CA LEU A 81 -11.74 10.83 -12.83
C LEU A 81 -11.95 11.96 -11.80
N ARG A 82 -11.03 12.17 -10.88
CA ARG A 82 -11.06 13.28 -9.93
C ARG A 82 -10.65 14.58 -10.64
N GLY A 83 -11.54 15.28 -11.25
CA GLY A 83 -11.26 16.52 -12.01
C GLY A 83 -10.92 17.76 -11.19
N ASP A 84 -10.36 17.64 -9.99
CA ASP A 84 -10.15 18.71 -9.01
C ASP A 84 -8.74 19.33 -9.04
N GLY A 85 -7.88 18.91 -9.98
CA GLY A 85 -6.49 19.36 -10.08
C GLY A 85 -5.56 18.84 -8.97
N GLN A 86 -6.05 17.95 -8.12
CA GLN A 86 -5.24 17.28 -7.11
C GLN A 86 -4.41 16.13 -7.73
N PRO A 87 -3.27 15.76 -7.12
CA PRO A 87 -2.54 14.55 -7.51
C PRO A 87 -3.47 13.33 -7.51
N ALA A 88 -3.21 12.38 -8.41
CA ALA A 88 -3.96 11.12 -8.45
C ALA A 88 -3.91 10.42 -7.09
N HIS A 89 -5.06 10.12 -6.51
CA HIS A 89 -5.14 9.45 -5.20
C HIS A 89 -6.48 8.72 -5.00
N VAL A 90 -6.48 7.78 -4.10
CA VAL A 90 -7.69 7.17 -3.52
C VAL A 90 -7.83 7.58 -2.06
N THR A 91 -9.05 7.49 -1.53
CA THR A 91 -9.33 7.73 -0.10
C THR A 91 -9.56 6.41 0.64
N LEU A 92 -9.53 6.43 1.98
CA LEU A 92 -9.94 5.28 2.80
C LEU A 92 -11.39 4.84 2.50
N HIS A 93 -12.26 5.79 2.15
CA HIS A 93 -13.63 5.48 1.73
C HIS A 93 -13.65 4.69 0.41
N ASP A 94 -12.83 5.09 -0.57
CA ASP A 94 -12.73 4.37 -1.85
C ASP A 94 -12.18 2.95 -1.65
N LEU A 95 -11.14 2.81 -0.83
CA LEU A 95 -10.57 1.51 -0.49
C LEU A 95 -11.59 0.59 0.17
N ARG A 96 -12.35 1.11 1.15
CA ARG A 96 -13.39 0.33 1.84
C ARG A 96 -14.49 -0.15 0.89
N ALA A 97 -14.89 0.69 -0.06
CA ALA A 97 -15.92 0.37 -1.03
C ALA A 97 -15.49 -0.71 -2.05
N HIS A 98 -14.18 -0.87 -2.28
CA HIS A 98 -13.61 -1.76 -3.30
C HIS A 98 -12.56 -2.74 -2.74
N ALA A 99 -12.66 -3.11 -1.45
CA ALA A 99 -11.71 -4.00 -0.79
C ALA A 99 -11.93 -5.48 -1.07
N GLU A 100 -13.13 -5.88 -1.51
CA GLU A 100 -13.46 -7.29 -1.71
C GLU A 100 -12.61 -7.92 -2.82
N GLY A 101 -12.03 -9.10 -2.54
CA GLY A 101 -11.14 -9.79 -3.48
C GLY A 101 -9.78 -9.11 -3.72
N VAL A 102 -9.45 -8.07 -2.94
CA VAL A 102 -8.18 -7.34 -3.02
C VAL A 102 -7.33 -7.61 -1.79
N ILE A 103 -6.06 -7.92 -1.98
CA ILE A 103 -5.02 -7.98 -0.95
C ILE A 103 -4.36 -6.61 -0.88
N CYS A 104 -4.11 -6.10 0.32
CA CYS A 104 -3.45 -4.82 0.56
C CYS A 104 -2.12 -5.03 1.30
N LEU A 105 -1.04 -4.45 0.78
CA LEU A 105 0.24 -4.28 1.45
C LEU A 105 0.41 -2.81 1.84
N THR A 106 1.01 -2.55 3.00
CA THR A 106 1.01 -1.20 3.61
C THR A 106 1.99 -0.20 2.99
N GLY A 107 2.71 -0.56 1.92
CA GLY A 107 3.60 0.35 1.19
C GLY A 107 4.96 0.58 1.84
N GLY A 108 5.35 -0.26 2.80
CA GLY A 108 6.67 -0.20 3.44
C GLY A 108 6.99 1.17 4.08
N PRO A 109 8.26 1.61 4.04
CA PRO A 109 8.68 2.88 4.67
C PRO A 109 8.06 4.12 4.01
N ASP A 110 7.76 4.07 2.70
CA ASP A 110 7.15 5.16 1.96
C ASP A 110 5.62 5.18 2.05
N GLY A 111 5.02 4.10 2.52
CA GLY A 111 3.59 4.00 2.76
C GLY A 111 3.08 4.91 3.87
N PRO A 112 1.75 5.02 4.04
CA PRO A 112 1.17 5.93 5.02
C PRO A 112 1.63 5.65 6.45
N MET A 113 1.74 4.39 6.85
CA MET A 113 2.24 4.01 8.18
C MET A 113 3.73 4.36 8.34
N GLY A 114 4.56 4.04 7.35
CA GLY A 114 6.00 4.30 7.39
C GLY A 114 6.32 5.78 7.54
N ARG A 115 5.64 6.64 6.77
CA ARG A 115 5.81 8.10 6.87
C ARG A 115 5.39 8.65 8.24
N LEU A 116 4.29 8.15 8.79
CA LEU A 116 3.83 8.56 10.12
C LEU A 116 4.80 8.09 11.22
N LEU A 117 5.32 6.88 11.14
CA LEU A 117 6.33 6.35 12.06
C LEU A 117 7.64 7.14 11.96
N ALA A 118 8.09 7.48 10.75
CA ALA A 118 9.25 8.35 10.53
C ALA A 118 9.07 9.74 11.16
N GLY A 119 7.84 10.25 11.14
CA GLY A 119 7.45 11.51 11.81
C GLY A 119 7.19 11.38 13.31
N GLY A 120 7.42 10.22 13.93
CA GLY A 120 7.14 9.97 15.36
C GLY A 120 5.65 9.94 15.71
N GLN A 121 4.78 9.78 14.72
CA GLN A 121 3.33 9.83 14.88
C GLN A 121 2.71 8.42 14.99
N ARG A 122 3.20 7.60 15.94
CA ARG A 122 2.74 6.23 16.15
C ARG A 122 1.20 6.10 16.30
N PRO A 123 0.49 6.97 17.08
CA PRO A 123 -0.97 6.86 17.17
C PRO A 123 -1.70 7.05 15.85
N ALA A 124 -1.18 7.89 14.96
CA ALA A 124 -1.74 8.09 13.63
C ALA A 124 -1.47 6.88 12.72
N ALA A 125 -0.27 6.29 12.77
CA ALA A 125 0.05 5.06 12.06
C ALA A 125 -0.84 3.90 12.50
N GLU A 126 -1.12 3.80 13.80
CA GLU A 126 -2.03 2.83 14.40
C GLU A 126 -3.46 3.01 13.89
N ALA A 127 -3.97 4.24 13.84
CA ALA A 127 -5.30 4.53 13.31
C ALA A 127 -5.44 4.10 11.84
N ILE A 128 -4.45 4.38 10.99
CA ILE A 128 -4.42 3.92 9.60
C ILE A 128 -4.44 2.38 9.52
N LEU A 129 -3.64 1.69 10.35
CA LEU A 129 -3.62 0.23 10.37
C LEU A 129 -5.00 -0.35 10.73
N ILE A 130 -5.68 0.26 11.71
CA ILE A 130 -7.03 -0.16 12.13
C ILE A 130 -8.03 0.02 10.98
N ASP A 131 -8.02 1.16 10.29
CA ASP A 131 -8.89 1.43 9.16
C ASP A 131 -8.65 0.46 7.99
N LEU A 132 -7.39 0.19 7.66
CA LEU A 132 -7.02 -0.79 6.64
C LEU A 132 -7.44 -2.21 7.06
N LYS A 133 -7.26 -2.58 8.33
CA LYS A 133 -7.67 -3.89 8.85
C LYS A 133 -9.19 -4.06 8.82
N GLN A 134 -9.97 -3.02 9.10
CA GLN A 134 -11.43 -3.05 8.97
C GLN A 134 -11.87 -3.24 7.51
N SER A 135 -11.11 -2.70 6.55
CA SER A 135 -11.44 -2.78 5.13
C SER A 135 -11.04 -4.11 4.49
N PHE A 136 -9.84 -4.61 4.80
CA PHE A 136 -9.25 -5.78 4.12
C PHE A 136 -9.29 -7.07 4.97
N GLY A 137 -9.48 -6.99 6.29
CA GLY A 137 -9.53 -8.15 7.18
C GLY A 137 -8.25 -8.97 7.14
N ASN A 138 -8.37 -10.26 6.79
CA ASN A 138 -7.24 -11.19 6.65
C ASN A 138 -6.44 -11.04 5.35
N ARG A 139 -6.81 -10.11 4.49
CA ARG A 139 -6.11 -9.76 3.26
C ARG A 139 -5.23 -8.52 3.41
N LEU A 140 -5.00 -8.04 4.63
CA LEU A 140 -4.04 -6.98 4.94
C LEU A 140 -2.71 -7.60 5.37
N TYR A 141 -1.60 -7.05 4.85
CA TYR A 141 -0.23 -7.40 5.24
C TYR A 141 0.57 -6.14 5.53
N VAL A 142 1.32 -6.16 6.63
CA VAL A 142 2.32 -5.13 6.89
C VAL A 142 3.55 -5.43 6.05
N GLU A 143 3.91 -4.49 5.20
CA GLU A 143 5.01 -4.63 4.25
C GLU A 143 6.31 -4.11 4.85
N LEU A 144 7.35 -4.92 4.76
CA LEU A 144 8.72 -4.54 5.10
C LEU A 144 9.58 -4.55 3.85
N GLN A 145 10.29 -3.45 3.64
CA GLN A 145 11.27 -3.29 2.56
C GLN A 145 12.63 -2.96 3.15
N ARG A 146 13.67 -3.61 2.66
CA ARG A 146 15.05 -3.33 3.02
C ARG A 146 15.85 -3.06 1.77
N HIS A 147 16.25 -1.82 1.59
CA HIS A 147 17.19 -1.46 0.55
C HIS A 147 18.62 -1.75 1.01
N ARG A 148 19.39 -2.54 0.24
CA ARG A 148 20.81 -2.70 0.49
C ARG A 148 21.52 -1.44 0.02
N SER A 149 21.92 -0.58 0.96
CA SER A 149 22.90 0.47 0.69
C SER A 149 24.29 0.01 1.14
N ASP A 150 25.33 0.49 0.49
CA ASP A 150 26.73 0.21 0.88
C ASP A 150 27.05 0.76 2.29
N SER A 151 26.22 1.68 2.80
CA SER A 151 26.31 2.28 4.14
C SER A 151 25.56 1.49 5.23
N GLY A 152 24.88 0.38 4.87
CA GLY A 152 24.03 -0.36 5.81
C GLY A 152 22.68 0.30 6.05
N VAL A 153 21.91 -0.26 6.99
CA VAL A 153 20.58 0.24 7.38
C VAL A 153 20.77 1.37 8.39
N THR A 154 20.12 2.51 8.16
CA THR A 154 20.19 3.67 9.08
C THR A 154 19.37 3.42 10.35
N GLU A 155 19.67 4.16 11.43
CA GLU A 155 18.88 4.09 12.68
C GLU A 155 17.41 4.46 12.44
N ALA A 156 17.15 5.42 11.55
CA ALA A 156 15.80 5.83 11.19
C ALA A 156 15.02 4.71 10.51
N GLU A 157 15.64 4.00 9.55
CA GLU A 157 15.04 2.83 8.89
C GLU A 157 14.77 1.70 9.87
N GLN A 158 15.71 1.43 10.80
CA GLN A 158 15.50 0.43 11.85
C GLN A 158 14.35 0.80 12.78
N GLN A 159 14.19 2.08 13.10
CA GLN A 159 13.10 2.56 13.96
C GLN A 159 11.73 2.41 13.26
N ILE A 160 11.66 2.73 11.95
CA ILE A 160 10.45 2.56 11.14
C ILE A 160 10.09 1.07 11.06
N GLU A 161 11.06 0.21 10.73
CA GLU A 161 10.84 -1.25 10.66
C GLU A 161 10.34 -1.80 11.99
N ARG A 162 10.98 -1.39 13.11
CA ARG A 162 10.54 -1.80 14.45
C ARG A 162 9.11 -1.36 14.74
N GLY A 163 8.74 -0.12 14.39
CA GLY A 163 7.37 0.37 14.54
C GLY A 163 6.35 -0.43 13.74
N HIS A 164 6.68 -0.80 12.50
CA HIS A 164 5.85 -1.69 11.68
C HIS A 164 5.65 -3.07 12.33
N LEU A 165 6.74 -3.69 12.82
CA LEU A 165 6.68 -4.99 13.48
C LEU A 165 5.83 -4.95 14.75
N GLU A 166 6.05 -3.95 15.61
CA GLU A 166 5.28 -3.79 16.85
C GLU A 166 3.78 -3.65 16.55
N LEU A 167 3.39 -2.77 15.60
CA LEU A 167 2.00 -2.60 15.21
C LEU A 167 1.42 -3.86 14.57
N ALA A 168 2.19 -4.56 13.73
CA ALA A 168 1.76 -5.82 13.12
C ALA A 168 1.44 -6.88 14.18
N TYR A 169 2.30 -7.04 15.19
CA TYR A 169 2.09 -7.97 16.29
C TYR A 169 0.94 -7.57 17.20
N ASP A 170 0.87 -6.30 17.60
CA ASP A 170 -0.19 -5.77 18.48
C ASP A 170 -1.59 -5.99 17.90
N TYR A 171 -1.71 -5.87 16.57
CA TYR A 171 -2.98 -6.00 15.85
C TYR A 171 -3.16 -7.35 15.14
N GLY A 172 -2.22 -8.29 15.25
CA GLY A 172 -2.30 -9.61 14.62
C GLY A 172 -2.43 -9.52 13.10
N VAL A 173 -1.67 -8.62 12.47
CA VAL A 173 -1.57 -8.48 11.01
C VAL A 173 -0.30 -9.18 10.54
N PRO A 174 -0.38 -10.10 9.56
CA PRO A 174 0.80 -10.78 9.05
C PRO A 174 1.76 -9.81 8.35
N VAL A 175 3.05 -10.15 8.39
CA VAL A 175 4.13 -9.37 7.79
C VAL A 175 4.58 -10.05 6.50
N VAL A 176 4.89 -9.25 5.48
CA VAL A 176 5.49 -9.69 4.22
C VAL A 176 6.74 -8.87 3.93
N ALA A 177 7.78 -9.54 3.44
CA ALA A 177 8.98 -8.87 2.92
C ALA A 177 8.84 -8.73 1.40
N THR A 178 9.06 -7.52 0.90
CA THR A 178 9.06 -7.22 -0.52
C THR A 178 10.37 -6.56 -0.94
N ASN A 179 10.60 -6.54 -2.24
CA ASN A 179 11.71 -5.84 -2.87
C ASN A 179 11.13 -4.81 -3.84
N ASP A 180 11.79 -3.67 -3.90
CA ASP A 180 11.48 -2.64 -4.88
C ASP A 180 12.15 -2.97 -6.22
#